data_3783a2aa34a6a853139b364d29746cd2
#
_entry.id   3783a2aa34a6a853139b364d29746cd2
#
_cell.length_a   1.000
_cell.length_b   1.000
_cell.length_c   1.000
_cell.angle_alpha   90.00
_cell.angle_beta   90.00
_cell.angle_gamma   90.00
#
_symmetry.space_group_name_H-M   'P 1'
#
loop_
_entity.id
_entity.type
_entity.pdbx_description
1 polymer ?
#
loop_
_entity_poly.entity_id
_entity_poly.type
_entity_poly.pdbx_seq_one_letter_code
_entity_poly.pdbx_strand_id
1 'polypeptide(L)'
;MVLITLLMVALISLTEAWGNDRREHIMVSGGPALLAWEKLRFEADQHDKFYFNFVRPVAWARIPRLKKLYGKDASVTWLVYRPAYEKRQRESGKPLISWIESVVRKYPTVKLVWFSKSDDVINYINRGQNRRKMKIGSIDFYLHSNKYCLMFDYSSEILGCSKAFLHQRDSKKIKRSAFAKGAQSKSWGCHTGESMSGLWRKQTGTKLWGAIGKTDYSDISLNGGIPSLSPRGRWAY
;
A
#
# COMPACT_ATOMS: atom_id res chain seq x y z
N MET A 1 -0.83 -41.70 -32.93
CA MET A 1 0.28 -41.23 -32.05
C MET A 1 0.67 -39.79 -32.26
N VAL A 2 0.68 -39.25 -33.45
CA VAL A 2 1.13 -37.84 -33.75
C VAL A 2 0.24 -36.77 -33.13
N LEU A 3 -1.10 -37.02 -33.02
CA LEU A 3 -2.04 -36.00 -32.50
C LEU A 3 -1.92 -35.78 -30.98
N ILE A 4 -1.60 -36.84 -30.21
CA ILE A 4 -1.42 -36.76 -28.74
C ILE A 4 -0.15 -36.00 -28.40
N THR A 5 0.91 -36.15 -29.18
CA THR A 5 2.19 -35.45 -28.98
C THR A 5 2.07 -33.94 -29.24
N LEU A 6 1.28 -33.53 -30.24
CA LEU A 6 0.99 -32.12 -30.53
C LEU A 6 0.16 -31.45 -29.43
N LEU A 7 -0.81 -32.17 -28.82
CA LEU A 7 -1.57 -31.64 -27.69
C LEU A 7 -0.72 -31.45 -26.43
N MET A 8 0.20 -32.37 -26.15
CA MET A 8 1.11 -32.26 -24.99
C MET A 8 2.10 -31.11 -25.16
N VAL A 9 2.65 -30.88 -26.36
CA VAL A 9 3.56 -29.76 -26.64
C VAL A 9 2.81 -28.43 -26.53
N ALA A 10 1.55 -28.37 -27.00
CA ALA A 10 0.71 -27.16 -26.86
C ALA A 10 0.35 -26.85 -25.40
N LEU A 11 0.09 -27.87 -24.58
CA LEU A 11 -0.17 -27.72 -23.15
C LEU A 11 1.09 -27.27 -22.38
N ILE A 12 2.25 -27.80 -22.71
CA ILE A 12 3.54 -27.38 -22.11
C ILE A 12 3.87 -25.92 -22.48
N SER A 13 3.65 -25.53 -23.75
CA SER A 13 3.87 -24.14 -24.17
C SER A 13 2.88 -23.14 -23.55
N LEU A 14 1.64 -23.56 -23.26
CA LEU A 14 0.66 -22.74 -22.54
C LEU A 14 1.02 -22.59 -21.06
N THR A 15 1.53 -23.63 -20.41
CA THR A 15 1.97 -23.55 -19.01
C THR A 15 3.25 -22.73 -18.84
N GLU A 16 4.18 -22.76 -19.79
CA GLU A 16 5.37 -21.90 -19.78
C GLU A 16 5.02 -20.42 -20.06
N ALA A 17 4.04 -20.11 -20.90
CA ALA A 17 3.59 -18.76 -21.15
C ALA A 17 2.90 -18.12 -19.92
N TRP A 18 2.32 -18.91 -19.02
CA TRP A 18 1.72 -18.44 -17.75
C TRP A 18 2.72 -18.43 -16.58
N GLY A 19 3.85 -19.11 -16.72
CA GLY A 19 4.83 -19.31 -15.63
C GLY A 19 5.84 -18.18 -15.41
N ASN A 20 5.94 -17.18 -16.29
CA ASN A 20 7.09 -16.26 -16.26
C ASN A 20 6.77 -14.77 -16.03
N ASP A 21 5.55 -14.38 -15.77
CA ASP A 21 5.21 -12.99 -15.42
C ASP A 21 5.29 -12.79 -13.88
N ARG A 22 6.48 -12.97 -13.32
CA ARG A 22 6.72 -12.75 -11.89
C ARG A 22 6.50 -11.28 -11.57
N ARG A 23 5.38 -10.99 -10.93
CA ARG A 23 5.02 -9.65 -10.50
C ARG A 23 5.18 -9.51 -8.99
N GLU A 24 5.71 -8.37 -8.59
CA GLU A 24 5.73 -7.97 -7.19
C GLU A 24 4.45 -7.20 -6.85
N HIS A 25 3.86 -7.50 -5.70
CA HIS A 25 2.74 -6.77 -5.12
C HIS A 25 3.22 -6.01 -3.89
N ILE A 26 3.05 -4.69 -3.90
CA ILE A 26 3.57 -3.80 -2.87
C ILE A 26 2.40 -3.25 -2.05
N MET A 27 2.53 -3.26 -0.73
CA MET A 27 1.70 -2.46 0.16
C MET A 27 2.57 -1.41 0.83
N VAL A 28 2.01 -0.22 1.04
CA VAL A 28 2.65 0.88 1.75
C VAL A 28 1.74 1.31 2.88
N SER A 29 2.17 1.12 4.12
CA SER A 29 1.47 1.61 5.30
C SER A 29 2.14 2.86 5.83
N GLY A 30 1.38 3.95 5.91
CA GLY A 30 1.70 5.10 6.73
C GLY A 30 1.50 4.81 8.21
N GLY A 31 1.77 5.78 9.04
CA GLY A 31 1.62 5.69 10.47
C GLY A 31 0.48 6.55 11.01
N PRO A 32 0.13 6.34 12.28
CA PRO A 32 -0.89 7.11 12.98
C PRO A 32 -0.47 8.57 13.19
N ALA A 33 -1.44 9.42 13.48
CA ALA A 33 -1.20 10.76 13.99
C ALA A 33 -0.57 10.73 15.40
N LEU A 34 0.03 11.84 15.80
CA LEU A 34 0.48 12.04 17.18
C LEU A 34 -0.69 12.01 18.17
N LEU A 35 -0.52 11.32 19.28
CA LEU A 35 -1.54 11.25 20.32
C LEU A 35 -1.90 12.63 20.88
N ALA A 36 -0.90 13.50 21.04
CA ALA A 36 -1.11 14.87 21.50
C ALA A 36 -2.04 15.66 20.56
N TRP A 37 -1.90 15.49 19.26
CA TRP A 37 -2.77 16.14 18.27
C TRP A 37 -4.18 15.58 18.24
N GLU A 38 -4.32 14.26 18.42
CA GLU A 38 -5.64 13.64 18.51
C GLU A 38 -6.48 14.19 19.66
N LYS A 39 -5.83 14.48 20.79
CA LYS A 39 -6.51 15.08 21.97
C LYS A 39 -7.00 16.51 21.74
N LEU A 40 -6.46 17.22 20.76
CA LEU A 40 -6.88 18.57 20.39
C LEU A 40 -8.01 18.59 19.34
N ARG A 41 -8.39 17.43 18.79
CA ARG A 41 -9.49 17.30 17.85
C ARG A 41 -10.83 17.17 18.58
N PHE A 42 -11.92 17.54 17.92
CA PHE A 42 -13.25 17.13 18.35
C PHE A 42 -13.32 15.61 18.47
N GLU A 43 -14.04 15.10 19.44
CA GLU A 43 -14.09 13.65 19.73
C GLU A 43 -14.48 12.81 18.49
N ALA A 44 -15.44 13.30 17.70
CA ALA A 44 -15.85 12.65 16.46
C ALA A 44 -14.73 12.51 15.40
N ASP A 45 -13.72 13.39 15.46
CA ASP A 45 -12.60 13.42 14.51
C ASP A 45 -11.34 12.77 15.09
N GLN A 46 -11.38 12.24 16.30
CA GLN A 46 -10.25 11.57 16.94
C GLN A 46 -10.04 10.17 16.35
N HIS A 47 -8.79 9.86 16.01
CA HIS A 47 -8.40 8.58 15.43
C HIS A 47 -7.47 7.76 16.33
N ASP A 48 -7.27 8.16 17.58
CA ASP A 48 -6.33 7.52 18.50
C ASP A 48 -6.63 6.03 18.73
N LYS A 49 -7.92 5.66 18.78
CA LYS A 49 -8.39 4.27 18.85
C LYS A 49 -8.09 3.46 17.58
N PHE A 50 -7.86 4.15 16.45
CA PHE A 50 -7.60 3.52 15.14
C PHE A 50 -6.12 3.54 14.74
N TYR A 51 -5.22 3.83 15.67
CA TYR A 51 -3.78 4.00 15.41
C TYR A 51 -3.09 2.83 14.71
N PHE A 52 -3.69 1.66 14.67
CA PHE A 52 -3.17 0.47 13.99
C PHE A 52 -3.93 0.13 12.69
N ASN A 53 -4.88 0.98 12.27
CA ASN A 53 -5.77 0.67 11.15
C ASN A 53 -5.14 0.80 9.76
N PHE A 54 -3.88 1.27 9.63
CA PHE A 54 -3.12 1.15 8.38
C PHE A 54 -2.33 -0.16 8.27
N VAL A 55 -2.23 -0.93 9.35
CA VAL A 55 -1.60 -2.25 9.41
C VAL A 55 -2.62 -3.36 9.22
N ARG A 56 -3.77 -3.25 9.90
CA ARG A 56 -4.82 -4.29 9.90
C ARG A 56 -5.30 -4.69 8.51
N PRO A 57 -5.60 -3.77 7.56
CA PRO A 57 -6.04 -4.14 6.22
C PRO A 57 -4.99 -4.93 5.46
N VAL A 58 -3.72 -4.63 5.66
CA VAL A 58 -2.62 -5.38 5.06
C VAL A 58 -2.57 -6.80 5.62
N ALA A 59 -2.57 -6.92 6.95
CA ALA A 59 -2.44 -8.20 7.64
C ALA A 59 -3.66 -9.12 7.47
N TRP A 60 -4.87 -8.55 7.55
CA TRP A 60 -6.11 -9.32 7.60
C TRP A 60 -6.74 -9.58 6.23
N ALA A 61 -6.55 -8.66 5.28
CA ALA A 61 -7.20 -8.76 3.98
C ALA A 61 -6.20 -8.85 2.82
N ARG A 62 -5.24 -7.93 2.72
CA ARG A 62 -4.46 -7.79 1.49
C ARG A 62 -3.47 -8.93 1.28
N ILE A 63 -2.67 -9.28 2.29
CA ILE A 63 -1.72 -10.40 2.20
C ILE A 63 -2.47 -11.72 1.92
N PRO A 64 -3.49 -12.11 2.70
CA PRO A 64 -4.24 -13.34 2.42
C PRO A 64 -4.83 -13.37 1.00
N ARG A 65 -5.40 -12.25 0.53
CA ARG A 65 -5.96 -12.16 -0.82
C ARG A 65 -4.90 -12.33 -1.90
N LEU A 66 -3.73 -11.71 -1.76
CA LEU A 66 -2.64 -11.86 -2.72
C LEU A 66 -2.14 -13.31 -2.77
N LYS A 67 -1.99 -13.95 -1.61
CA LYS A 67 -1.60 -15.37 -1.54
C LYS A 67 -2.65 -16.31 -2.13
N LYS A 68 -3.93 -15.98 -1.97
CA LYS A 68 -5.03 -16.75 -2.61
C LYS A 68 -5.03 -16.60 -4.13
N LEU A 69 -4.78 -15.38 -4.64
CA LEU A 69 -4.86 -15.10 -6.08
C LEU A 69 -3.61 -15.54 -6.86
N TYR A 70 -2.43 -15.41 -6.27
CA TYR A 70 -1.15 -15.60 -6.95
C TYR A 70 -0.30 -16.73 -6.37
N GLY A 71 -0.88 -17.53 -5.46
CA GLY A 71 -0.21 -18.64 -4.80
C GLY A 71 0.60 -18.24 -3.55
N LYS A 72 0.96 -19.22 -2.75
CA LYS A 72 1.70 -19.03 -1.49
C LYS A 72 3.05 -18.33 -1.70
N ASP A 73 3.68 -18.53 -2.85
CA ASP A 73 4.99 -17.98 -3.20
C ASP A 73 4.92 -16.63 -3.93
N ALA A 74 3.72 -16.01 -4.01
CA ALA A 74 3.55 -14.68 -4.59
C ALA A 74 4.55 -13.70 -3.98
N SER A 75 5.24 -12.93 -4.83
CA SER A 75 6.19 -11.89 -4.38
C SER A 75 5.41 -10.72 -3.80
N VAL A 76 5.48 -10.58 -2.51
CA VAL A 76 4.76 -9.55 -1.75
C VAL A 76 5.75 -8.76 -0.90
N THR A 77 5.71 -7.44 -1.01
CA THR A 77 6.51 -6.54 -0.18
C THR A 77 5.62 -5.57 0.57
N TRP A 78 5.90 -5.40 1.84
CA TRP A 78 5.21 -4.46 2.69
C TRP A 78 6.17 -3.39 3.20
N LEU A 79 6.00 -2.15 2.73
CA LEU A 79 6.73 -0.98 3.21
C LEU A 79 5.95 -0.34 4.35
N VAL A 80 6.60 -0.10 5.48
CA VAL A 80 5.97 0.50 6.66
C VAL A 80 6.77 1.70 7.14
N TYR A 81 6.09 2.82 7.38
CA TYR A 81 6.69 4.04 7.88
C TYR A 81 7.05 3.89 9.36
N ARG A 82 8.31 3.59 9.63
CA ARG A 82 8.81 3.23 10.95
C ARG A 82 8.68 4.34 12.01
N PRO A 83 9.06 5.62 11.72
CA PRO A 83 9.13 6.65 12.75
C PRO A 83 7.81 6.89 13.50
N ALA A 84 6.67 6.83 12.80
CA ALA A 84 5.38 7.05 13.43
C ALA A 84 5.00 5.92 14.39
N TYR A 85 5.30 4.66 14.05
CA TYR A 85 5.04 3.52 14.93
C TYR A 85 5.98 3.49 16.12
N GLU A 86 7.26 3.83 15.96
CA GLU A 86 8.19 3.99 17.08
C GLU A 86 7.75 5.08 18.04
N LYS A 87 7.32 6.23 17.53
CA LYS A 87 6.81 7.33 18.36
C LYS A 87 5.53 6.89 19.08
N ARG A 88 4.56 6.34 18.35
CA ARG A 88 3.30 5.88 18.94
C ARG A 88 3.52 4.75 19.98
N GLN A 89 4.49 3.86 19.75
CA GLN A 89 4.88 2.85 20.72
C GLN A 89 5.35 3.47 22.03
N ARG A 90 6.19 4.51 21.97
CA ARG A 90 6.63 5.25 23.18
C ARG A 90 5.47 5.95 23.90
N GLU A 91 4.56 6.56 23.13
CA GLU A 91 3.38 7.27 23.69
C GLU A 91 2.37 6.33 24.36
N SER A 92 2.19 5.13 23.84
CA SER A 92 1.14 4.19 24.25
C SER A 92 1.64 3.02 25.10
N GLY A 93 2.95 2.81 25.20
CA GLY A 93 3.54 1.62 25.87
C GLY A 93 3.29 0.29 25.14
N LYS A 94 2.68 0.31 23.94
CA LYS A 94 2.31 -0.90 23.20
C LYS A 94 3.42 -1.30 22.22
N PRO A 95 3.78 -2.59 22.08
CA PRO A 95 4.90 -3.05 21.25
C PRO A 95 4.53 -3.10 19.75
N LEU A 96 4.22 -1.95 19.14
CA LEU A 96 3.69 -1.85 17.78
C LEU A 96 4.64 -2.39 16.72
N ILE A 97 5.93 -2.14 16.88
CA ILE A 97 6.97 -2.65 15.96
C ILE A 97 6.97 -4.19 15.97
N SER A 98 7.00 -4.79 17.14
CA SER A 98 6.95 -6.24 17.30
C SER A 98 5.65 -6.85 16.74
N TRP A 99 4.52 -6.17 16.90
CA TRP A 99 3.26 -6.62 16.29
C TRP A 99 3.30 -6.59 14.77
N ILE A 100 3.87 -5.56 14.16
CA ILE A 100 4.04 -5.48 12.69
C ILE A 100 4.97 -6.61 12.21
N GLU A 101 6.09 -6.82 12.88
CA GLU A 101 7.01 -7.91 12.56
C GLU A 101 6.37 -9.30 12.73
N SER A 102 5.47 -9.45 13.71
CA SER A 102 4.75 -10.70 13.92
C SER A 102 3.84 -11.08 12.74
N VAL A 103 3.33 -10.10 11.98
CA VAL A 103 2.55 -10.36 10.77
C VAL A 103 3.41 -11.07 9.73
N VAL A 104 4.61 -10.56 9.46
CA VAL A 104 5.48 -11.19 8.44
C VAL A 104 6.05 -12.53 8.89
N ARG A 105 6.20 -12.76 10.20
CA ARG A 105 6.54 -14.10 10.71
C ARG A 105 5.50 -15.17 10.35
N LYS A 106 4.21 -14.78 10.26
CA LYS A 106 3.13 -15.68 9.79
C LYS A 106 3.16 -15.90 8.27
N TYR A 107 3.84 -15.03 7.53
CA TYR A 107 3.93 -15.07 6.07
C TYR A 107 5.39 -14.94 5.61
N PRO A 108 6.21 -16.01 5.74
CA PRO A 108 7.68 -15.94 5.51
C PRO A 108 8.09 -15.44 4.12
N THR A 109 7.20 -15.53 3.14
CA THR A 109 7.44 -15.04 1.78
C THR A 109 7.04 -13.57 1.56
N VAL A 110 6.58 -12.89 2.62
CA VAL A 110 6.32 -11.45 2.61
C VAL A 110 7.56 -10.70 3.11
N LYS A 111 8.11 -9.84 2.27
CA LYS A 111 9.23 -8.99 2.63
C LYS A 111 8.75 -7.75 3.37
N LEU A 112 9.16 -7.55 4.61
CA LEU A 112 8.97 -6.29 5.34
C LEU A 112 10.12 -5.33 5.02
N VAL A 113 9.78 -4.09 4.70
CA VAL A 113 10.73 -3.01 4.47
C VAL A 113 10.32 -1.81 5.30
N TRP A 114 11.15 -1.46 6.25
CA TRP A 114 10.98 -0.23 7.01
C TRP A 114 11.50 0.96 6.20
N PHE A 115 10.76 2.06 6.20
CA PHE A 115 11.20 3.30 5.57
C PHE A 115 10.98 4.51 6.48
N SER A 116 11.71 5.59 6.24
CA SER A 116 11.66 6.82 7.04
C SER A 116 11.45 8.10 6.22
N LYS A 117 11.64 8.03 4.91
CA LYS A 117 11.52 9.16 4.00
C LYS A 117 10.67 8.78 2.77
N SER A 118 10.00 9.75 2.18
CA SER A 118 9.22 9.52 0.93
C SER A 118 10.08 9.01 -0.22
N ASP A 119 11.34 9.46 -0.31
CA ASP A 119 12.27 8.99 -1.33
C ASP A 119 12.61 7.50 -1.19
N ASP A 120 12.53 6.91 0.01
CA ASP A 120 12.72 5.48 0.21
C ASP A 120 11.66 4.67 -0.55
N VAL A 121 10.39 5.14 -0.52
CA VAL A 121 9.29 4.52 -1.27
C VAL A 121 9.52 4.62 -2.78
N ILE A 122 9.89 5.80 -3.27
CA ILE A 122 10.22 6.02 -4.69
C ILE A 122 11.38 5.14 -5.12
N ASN A 123 12.43 5.08 -4.30
CA ASN A 123 13.61 4.26 -4.55
C ASN A 123 13.26 2.77 -4.57
N TYR A 124 12.41 2.32 -3.65
CA TYR A 124 11.95 0.94 -3.64
C TYR A 124 11.11 0.61 -4.90
N ILE A 125 10.17 1.45 -5.28
CA ILE A 125 9.41 1.29 -6.52
C ILE A 125 10.35 1.15 -7.71
N ASN A 126 11.36 2.00 -7.81
CA ASN A 126 12.27 2.03 -8.96
C ASN A 126 13.31 0.90 -8.96
N ARG A 127 13.81 0.48 -7.78
CA ARG A 127 15.02 -0.32 -7.63
C ARG A 127 14.98 -1.38 -6.53
N GLY A 128 13.88 -1.51 -5.79
CA GLY A 128 13.74 -2.46 -4.67
C GLY A 128 13.86 -3.93 -5.10
N GLN A 129 13.63 -4.18 -6.38
CA GLN A 129 13.87 -5.44 -7.10
C GLN A 129 14.53 -5.15 -8.45
N ASN A 130 15.08 -6.17 -9.11
CA ASN A 130 15.48 -6.05 -10.50
C ASN A 130 14.24 -5.86 -11.39
N ARG A 131 13.89 -4.62 -11.72
CA ARG A 131 12.68 -4.26 -12.47
C ARG A 131 12.65 -4.76 -13.92
N ARG A 132 13.77 -5.26 -14.45
CA ARG A 132 13.78 -5.97 -15.74
C ARG A 132 13.23 -7.38 -15.59
N LYS A 133 13.49 -8.05 -14.45
CA LYS A 133 13.06 -9.43 -14.17
C LYS A 133 11.75 -9.53 -13.38
N MET A 134 11.48 -8.55 -12.51
CA MET A 134 10.31 -8.54 -11.63
C MET A 134 9.66 -7.16 -11.61
N LYS A 135 8.62 -7.00 -12.39
CA LYS A 135 7.85 -5.76 -12.46
C LYS A 135 6.77 -5.71 -11.38
N ILE A 136 6.30 -4.51 -11.09
CA ILE A 136 5.25 -4.29 -10.11
C ILE A 136 3.88 -4.59 -10.75
N GLY A 137 3.13 -5.50 -10.16
CA GLY A 137 1.76 -5.84 -10.56
C GLY A 137 0.71 -4.99 -9.86
N SER A 138 0.96 -4.62 -8.60
CA SER A 138 0.08 -3.69 -7.88
C SER A 138 0.81 -2.96 -6.75
N ILE A 139 0.32 -1.74 -6.45
CA ILE A 139 0.70 -1.01 -5.22
C ILE A 139 -0.57 -0.57 -4.51
N ASP A 140 -0.68 -0.85 -3.22
CA ASP A 140 -1.75 -0.37 -2.35
C ASP A 140 -1.20 0.53 -1.25
N PHE A 141 -1.80 1.71 -1.07
CA PHE A 141 -1.41 2.68 -0.05
C PHE A 141 -2.47 2.74 1.05
N TYR A 142 -2.09 2.43 2.29
CA TYR A 142 -2.90 2.52 3.50
C TYR A 142 -2.31 3.61 4.40
N LEU A 143 -2.87 4.82 4.33
CA LEU A 143 -2.27 6.00 4.95
C LEU A 143 -3.24 7.19 4.97
N HIS A 144 -2.85 8.24 5.65
CA HIS A 144 -3.49 9.54 5.52
C HIS A 144 -3.15 10.19 4.18
N SER A 145 -4.06 11.01 3.67
CA SER A 145 -3.81 11.77 2.43
C SER A 145 -4.75 12.96 2.30
N ASN A 146 -4.39 13.81 1.37
CA ASN A 146 -5.28 14.80 0.78
C ASN A 146 -5.24 14.67 -0.76
N LYS A 147 -5.88 15.56 -1.48
CA LYS A 147 -5.94 15.50 -2.95
C LYS A 147 -4.58 15.58 -3.64
N TYR A 148 -3.53 16.07 -2.95
CA TYR A 148 -2.21 16.30 -3.54
C TYR A 148 -1.10 15.42 -2.97
N CYS A 149 -1.27 14.87 -1.76
CA CYS A 149 -0.22 14.19 -1.02
C CYS A 149 -0.69 12.87 -0.42
N LEU A 150 0.17 11.84 -0.54
CA LEU A 150 0.14 10.65 0.30
C LEU A 150 0.98 10.97 1.55
N MET A 151 0.36 11.00 2.73
CA MET A 151 0.99 11.41 3.98
C MET A 151 1.32 10.17 4.82
N PHE A 152 2.60 10.00 5.15
CA PHE A 152 3.04 8.82 5.89
C PHE A 152 2.83 8.94 7.40
N ASP A 153 2.65 10.17 7.92
CA ASP A 153 2.33 10.42 9.32
C ASP A 153 1.64 11.78 9.52
N TYR A 154 1.27 12.07 10.77
CA TYR A 154 0.98 13.41 11.28
C TYR A 154 1.91 13.69 12.47
N SER A 155 3.21 13.79 12.21
CA SER A 155 4.24 13.82 13.25
C SER A 155 4.89 15.18 13.45
N SER A 156 4.49 16.23 12.72
CA SER A 156 4.96 17.59 13.01
C SER A 156 4.27 18.13 14.26
N GLU A 157 5.04 18.30 15.31
CA GLU A 157 4.57 18.81 16.58
C GLU A 157 4.19 20.29 16.51
N ILE A 158 4.79 21.03 15.60
CA ILE A 158 4.56 22.48 15.45
C ILE A 158 3.34 22.75 14.57
N LEU A 159 3.25 22.07 13.42
CA LEU A 159 2.24 22.35 12.40
C LEU A 159 1.09 21.35 12.38
N GLY A 160 1.14 20.27 13.18
CA GLY A 160 0.13 19.22 13.17
C GLY A 160 -0.01 18.53 11.82
N CYS A 161 1.05 18.47 11.02
CA CYS A 161 1.03 17.92 9.68
C CYS A 161 2.06 16.80 9.51
N SER A 162 2.05 16.17 8.35
CA SER A 162 3.00 15.11 8.00
C SER A 162 4.42 15.68 7.82
N LYS A 163 5.41 15.03 8.45
CA LYS A 163 6.84 15.26 8.18
C LYS A 163 7.33 14.49 6.97
N ALA A 164 6.66 13.39 6.63
CA ALA A 164 7.00 12.57 5.49
C ALA A 164 5.77 12.38 4.61
N PHE A 165 5.85 12.84 3.38
CA PHE A 165 4.77 12.73 2.41
C PHE A 165 5.34 12.61 0.99
N LEU A 166 4.56 11.98 0.11
CA LEU A 166 4.81 11.95 -1.31
C LEU A 166 3.81 12.89 -1.98
N HIS A 167 4.32 14.04 -2.46
CA HIS A 167 3.50 14.97 -3.21
C HIS A 167 3.24 14.44 -4.62
N GLN A 168 2.07 14.72 -5.20
CA GLN A 168 1.72 14.23 -6.54
C GLN A 168 2.76 14.57 -7.62
N ARG A 169 3.48 15.70 -7.50
CA ARG A 169 4.56 16.08 -8.43
C ARG A 169 5.78 15.15 -8.34
N ASP A 170 5.99 14.48 -7.21
CA ASP A 170 7.11 13.54 -7.03
C ASP A 170 6.90 12.23 -7.76
N SER A 171 5.66 11.93 -8.18
CA SER A 171 5.39 10.74 -9.00
C SER A 171 6.15 10.74 -10.34
N LYS A 172 6.61 11.92 -10.82
CA LYS A 172 7.52 12.02 -11.97
C LYS A 172 8.87 11.31 -11.77
N LYS A 173 9.30 11.13 -10.50
CA LYS A 173 10.53 10.40 -10.15
C LYS A 173 10.35 8.87 -10.28
N ILE A 174 9.11 8.40 -10.42
CA ILE A 174 8.78 6.98 -10.52
C ILE A 174 8.90 6.55 -11.98
N LYS A 175 9.71 5.52 -12.22
CA LYS A 175 9.93 5.00 -13.57
C LYS A 175 8.74 4.17 -14.05
N ARG A 176 8.17 4.51 -15.21
CA ARG A 176 7.10 3.72 -15.87
C ARG A 176 7.50 2.26 -16.07
N SER A 177 8.78 2.03 -16.41
CA SER A 177 9.32 0.69 -16.65
C SER A 177 9.33 -0.21 -15.41
N ALA A 178 9.12 0.34 -14.20
CA ALA A 178 8.99 -0.45 -12.98
C ALA A 178 7.69 -1.27 -12.94
N PHE A 179 6.66 -0.86 -13.69
CA PHE A 179 5.35 -1.49 -13.68
C PHE A 179 5.17 -2.52 -14.80
N ALA A 180 4.43 -3.58 -14.50
CA ALA A 180 3.96 -4.54 -15.48
C ALA A 180 2.82 -3.93 -16.32
N LYS A 181 2.60 -4.45 -17.52
CA LYS A 181 1.41 -4.11 -18.32
C LYS A 181 0.15 -4.46 -17.53
N GLY A 182 -0.78 -3.52 -17.43
CA GLY A 182 -2.01 -3.70 -16.67
C GLY A 182 -1.85 -3.60 -15.14
N ALA A 183 -0.68 -3.17 -14.65
CA ALA A 183 -0.50 -2.90 -13.22
C ALA A 183 -1.52 -1.88 -12.70
N GLN A 184 -1.96 -2.07 -11.47
CA GLN A 184 -2.92 -1.18 -10.82
C GLN A 184 -2.39 -0.74 -9.47
N SER A 185 -2.66 0.51 -9.15
CA SER A 185 -2.38 1.06 -7.82
C SER A 185 -3.69 1.49 -7.18
N LYS A 186 -3.77 1.39 -5.86
CA LYS A 186 -4.93 1.86 -5.11
C LYS A 186 -4.47 2.64 -3.88
N SER A 187 -5.05 3.80 -3.68
CA SER A 187 -4.90 4.58 -2.46
C SER A 187 -6.16 4.45 -1.62
N TRP A 188 -6.00 3.99 -0.41
CA TRP A 188 -7.01 3.95 0.63
C TRP A 188 -6.98 5.22 1.51
N GLY A 189 -6.25 6.23 1.08
CA GLY A 189 -6.25 7.56 1.68
C GLY A 189 -7.37 8.43 1.14
N CYS A 190 -7.74 9.46 1.91
CA CYS A 190 -8.81 10.41 1.58
C CYS A 190 -8.43 11.29 0.38
N HIS A 191 -9.40 11.65 -0.45
CA HIS A 191 -9.31 12.67 -1.51
C HIS A 191 -8.29 12.41 -2.63
N THR A 192 -7.61 11.26 -2.67
CA THR A 192 -6.56 11.00 -3.67
C THR A 192 -7.09 10.89 -5.10
N GLY A 193 -8.37 10.57 -5.28
CA GLY A 193 -9.05 10.56 -6.58
C GLY A 193 -9.30 11.92 -7.19
N GLU A 194 -9.18 13.00 -6.41
CA GLU A 194 -9.51 14.36 -6.85
C GLU A 194 -8.39 15.02 -7.66
N SER A 195 -7.12 14.65 -7.44
CA SER A 195 -5.96 15.19 -8.17
C SER A 195 -4.82 14.19 -8.32
N MET A 196 -4.39 13.55 -7.23
CA MET A 196 -3.24 12.62 -7.22
C MET A 196 -3.38 11.53 -8.28
N SER A 197 -4.56 10.93 -8.43
CA SER A 197 -4.80 9.82 -9.35
C SER A 197 -4.54 10.19 -10.80
N GLY A 198 -5.01 11.35 -11.23
CA GLY A 198 -4.79 11.84 -12.60
C GLY A 198 -3.32 12.08 -12.92
N LEU A 199 -2.60 12.74 -12.00
CA LEU A 199 -1.17 13.02 -12.21
C LEU A 199 -0.31 11.76 -12.10
N TRP A 200 -0.63 10.85 -11.18
CA TRP A 200 0.00 9.53 -11.08
C TRP A 200 -0.08 8.78 -12.41
N ARG A 201 -1.30 8.68 -12.99
CA ARG A 201 -1.52 8.03 -14.28
C ARG A 201 -0.70 8.67 -15.39
N LYS A 202 -0.70 10.01 -15.47
CA LYS A 202 0.08 10.77 -16.47
C LYS A 202 1.57 10.46 -16.36
N GLN A 203 2.12 10.30 -15.16
CA GLN A 203 3.56 10.15 -14.93
C GLN A 203 4.00 8.69 -14.96
N THR A 204 3.28 7.80 -14.32
CA THR A 204 3.68 6.38 -14.18
C THR A 204 3.12 5.47 -15.27
N GLY A 205 2.09 5.91 -16.00
CA GLY A 205 1.39 5.09 -16.99
C GLY A 205 0.45 4.03 -16.39
N THR A 206 0.27 4.03 -15.05
CA THR A 206 -0.62 3.10 -14.36
C THR A 206 -1.80 3.82 -13.70
N LYS A 207 -2.92 3.12 -13.53
CA LYS A 207 -4.07 3.67 -12.81
C LYS A 207 -3.77 3.69 -11.30
N LEU A 208 -4.06 4.82 -10.65
CA LEU A 208 -4.18 4.90 -9.21
C LEU A 208 -5.66 5.11 -8.86
N TRP A 209 -6.30 4.08 -8.36
CA TRP A 209 -7.64 4.21 -7.82
C TRP A 209 -7.58 4.98 -6.49
N GLY A 210 -8.22 6.12 -6.43
CA GLY A 210 -8.27 6.98 -5.25
C GLY A 210 -9.69 7.38 -4.90
N ALA A 211 -9.92 7.72 -3.65
CA ALA A 211 -11.22 8.21 -3.20
C ALA A 211 -11.44 9.67 -3.64
N ILE A 212 -12.61 9.95 -4.18
CA ILE A 212 -13.22 11.27 -4.15
C ILE A 212 -14.01 11.32 -2.86
N GLY A 213 -13.67 12.26 -1.98
CA GLY A 213 -14.13 12.27 -0.59
C GLY A 213 -13.24 11.47 0.35
N LYS A 214 -13.77 11.11 1.50
CA LYS A 214 -13.01 10.44 2.57
C LYS A 214 -13.09 8.91 2.47
N THR A 215 -12.10 8.26 3.02
CA THR A 215 -12.12 6.82 3.34
C THR A 215 -12.33 6.65 4.83
N ASP A 216 -12.93 5.53 5.20
CA ASP A 216 -13.24 5.18 6.58
C ASP A 216 -12.55 3.89 6.99
N TYR A 217 -11.84 3.95 8.10
CA TYR A 217 -11.12 2.83 8.71
C TYR A 217 -11.75 2.38 10.04
N SER A 218 -12.86 2.99 10.47
CA SER A 218 -13.46 2.68 11.76
C SER A 218 -13.96 1.24 11.84
N ASP A 219 -14.60 0.77 10.78
CA ASP A 219 -15.28 -0.52 10.75
C ASP A 219 -14.52 -1.63 9.99
N ILE A 220 -13.19 -1.51 9.87
CA ILE A 220 -12.39 -2.50 9.14
C ILE A 220 -12.53 -3.92 9.70
N SER A 221 -12.78 -4.08 11.00
CA SER A 221 -13.03 -5.39 11.61
C SER A 221 -14.34 -6.02 11.15
N LEU A 222 -15.35 -5.21 10.88
CA LEU A 222 -16.65 -5.64 10.38
C LEU A 222 -16.64 -5.84 8.86
N ASN A 223 -15.78 -5.13 8.15
CA ASN A 223 -15.66 -5.16 6.68
C ASN A 223 -14.58 -6.13 6.18
N GLY A 224 -14.31 -7.20 6.91
CA GLY A 224 -13.31 -8.20 6.49
C GLY A 224 -11.89 -7.64 6.35
N GLY A 225 -11.56 -6.62 7.11
CA GLY A 225 -10.24 -5.96 7.08
C GLY A 225 -10.07 -4.90 5.99
N ILE A 226 -11.12 -4.51 5.28
CA ILE A 226 -11.04 -3.58 4.15
C ILE A 226 -11.63 -2.22 4.54
N PRO A 227 -10.91 -1.09 4.33
CA PRO A 227 -11.51 0.24 4.53
C PRO A 227 -12.67 0.48 3.56
N SER A 228 -13.64 1.28 3.98
CA SER A 228 -14.77 1.70 3.16
C SER A 228 -14.61 3.14 2.65
N LEU A 229 -15.52 3.58 1.81
CA LEU A 229 -15.71 4.99 1.50
C LEU A 229 -16.71 5.58 2.49
N SER A 230 -16.48 6.82 2.90
CA SER A 230 -17.48 7.59 3.62
C SER A 230 -18.73 7.80 2.75
N PRO A 231 -19.90 8.14 3.34
CA PRO A 231 -21.12 8.43 2.59
C PRO A 231 -20.87 9.43 1.45
N ARG A 232 -21.41 9.15 0.25
CA ARG A 232 -21.20 9.90 -1.00
C ARG A 232 -19.79 9.83 -1.60
N GLY A 233 -18.86 9.09 -0.99
CA GLY A 233 -17.55 8.82 -1.58
C GLY A 233 -17.66 7.91 -2.81
N ARG A 234 -16.75 8.10 -3.78
CA ARG A 234 -16.62 7.21 -4.93
C ARG A 234 -15.16 7.02 -5.33
N TRP A 235 -14.88 5.93 -6.02
CA TRP A 235 -13.54 5.67 -6.57
C TRP A 235 -13.36 6.35 -7.92
N ALA A 236 -12.18 6.96 -8.14
CA ALA A 236 -11.76 7.53 -9.42
C ALA A 236 -10.29 7.22 -9.72
N TYR A 237 -9.84 7.38 -11.00
CA TYR A 237 -8.45 7.21 -11.43
C TYR A 237 -8.08 8.09 -12.60
#